data_cf868f2fa52374edf6df88289c610961
#
_entry.id   cf868f2fa52374edf6df88289c610961
#
_cell.length_a   1.000
_cell.length_b   1.000
_cell.length_c   1.000
_cell.angle_alpha   90.00
_cell.angle_beta   90.00
_cell.angle_gamma   90.00
#
_symmetry.space_group_name_H-M   'P 1'
#
loop_
_entity.id
_entity.type
_entity.pdbx_description
1 polymer ?
#
loop_
_entity_poly.entity_id
_entity_poly.type
_entity_poly.pdbx_seq_one_letter_code
_entity_poly.pdbx_strand_id
1 'polypeptide(L)'
;MNEQNKCPVMHGGIKHTTFGVRSNRDWWPKQLNLKILHQNSALSNPMARDFNYAEAFKTIDLEALRKDLFDLMTDSQEWWPADYGHYGPFFVRMAWHSAGTYRTGDGRGGAGAGTLRFAPLNSWPDNGNLDKARRLLWPIKQKYGEALSWADLMVFTGNCAMESMGFKTFGFSGGREDVFEPEEDIYWGAEDTWLDDKRYTGDRELENPLAAVQMGLIYVNPEGPNGKPDPMASARDIRETFARMAMNDEETVALVAGGHTFGKTHGAGDPGLVGPEPEGASIQEQGLGWRNDFGTGKGVHTTTSGLEGAWTPNPIKWDNGYFDMLFGYEWELIKSPAGAYQWTPTDASAGDLVPDAHDPELRHAPMMATTDIAMRTDPSYLEISRRFHENMDEFADAFARALSLIHI
;
A
#
# COMPACT_ATOMS: atom_id res chain seq x y z
N MET A 1 -5.94 6.79 -54.86
CA MET A 1 -7.28 6.85 -54.29
C MET A 1 -7.19 7.61 -52.96
N ASN A 2 -7.96 8.67 -52.87
CA ASN A 2 -7.81 9.76 -51.94
C ASN A 2 -7.93 9.38 -50.46
N GLU A 3 -6.91 9.77 -49.67
CA GLU A 3 -6.87 9.74 -48.19
C GLU A 3 -7.67 10.88 -47.53
N GLN A 4 -8.63 11.49 -48.21
CA GLN A 4 -9.21 12.77 -47.74
C GLN A 4 -10.57 12.67 -47.04
N ASN A 5 -11.04 11.47 -46.64
CA ASN A 5 -12.34 11.37 -45.94
C ASN A 5 -12.29 10.50 -44.68
N LYS A 6 -11.29 10.68 -43.85
CA LYS A 6 -11.35 10.13 -42.48
C LYS A 6 -11.77 11.23 -41.53
N CYS A 7 -12.96 11.11 -40.95
CA CYS A 7 -13.46 12.00 -39.90
C CYS A 7 -12.43 12.13 -38.81
N PRO A 8 -11.99 13.36 -38.44
CA PRO A 8 -10.96 13.58 -37.40
C PRO A 8 -11.33 12.98 -36.04
N VAL A 9 -12.59 12.64 -35.85
CA VAL A 9 -13.09 12.06 -34.57
C VAL A 9 -12.78 10.54 -34.46
N MET A 10 -12.31 9.88 -35.52
CA MET A 10 -12.18 8.42 -35.56
C MET A 10 -10.75 7.90 -35.27
N HIS A 11 -9.78 8.77 -34.95
CA HIS A 11 -8.36 8.38 -34.79
C HIS A 11 -7.71 8.67 -33.43
N GLY A 12 -8.45 9.23 -32.48
CA GLY A 12 -8.03 9.20 -31.07
C GLY A 12 -8.86 8.13 -30.36
N GLY A 13 -8.21 7.19 -29.69
CA GLY A 13 -8.91 6.24 -28.83
C GLY A 13 -9.83 7.02 -27.89
N ILE A 14 -11.14 6.87 -28.10
CA ILE A 14 -12.15 7.57 -27.31
C ILE A 14 -12.16 6.89 -25.94
N LYS A 15 -11.49 7.50 -24.97
CA LYS A 15 -11.61 7.10 -23.57
C LYS A 15 -12.98 7.56 -23.10
N HIS A 16 -13.89 6.63 -22.93
CA HIS A 16 -15.17 6.91 -22.31
C HIS A 16 -14.93 7.01 -20.80
N THR A 17 -15.45 8.05 -20.16
CA THR A 17 -15.64 8.06 -18.72
C THR A 17 -16.61 6.95 -18.34
N THR A 18 -16.62 6.49 -17.09
CA THR A 18 -17.48 5.44 -16.54
C THR A 18 -18.97 5.59 -16.94
N PHE A 19 -19.39 6.80 -17.28
CA PHE A 19 -20.76 7.13 -17.71
C PHE A 19 -20.88 7.47 -19.19
N GLY A 20 -19.87 7.21 -20.01
CA GLY A 20 -19.90 7.51 -21.45
C GLY A 20 -19.93 9.02 -21.79
N VAL A 21 -19.76 9.89 -20.82
CA VAL A 21 -19.76 11.35 -21.00
C VAL A 21 -18.37 11.82 -21.37
N ARG A 22 -18.25 12.49 -22.51
CA ARG A 22 -17.00 13.09 -22.96
C ARG A 22 -16.68 14.37 -22.16
N SER A 23 -15.47 14.46 -21.65
CA SER A 23 -14.96 15.68 -21.02
C SER A 23 -14.33 16.61 -22.05
N ASN A 24 -14.10 17.86 -21.68
CA ASN A 24 -13.35 18.80 -22.51
C ASN A 24 -11.94 18.29 -22.85
N ARG A 25 -11.33 17.47 -22.00
CA ARG A 25 -10.01 16.85 -22.22
C ARG A 25 -10.03 15.86 -23.38
N ASP A 26 -11.15 15.15 -23.58
CA ASP A 26 -11.28 14.20 -24.69
C ASP A 26 -11.36 14.90 -26.05
N TRP A 27 -11.91 16.13 -26.08
CA TRP A 27 -12.01 16.95 -27.27
C TRP A 27 -10.78 17.85 -27.46
N TRP A 28 -10.27 18.38 -26.37
CA TRP A 28 -9.15 19.32 -26.33
C TRP A 28 -8.17 18.95 -25.20
N PRO A 29 -7.28 17.97 -25.42
CA PRO A 29 -6.40 17.47 -24.36
C PRO A 29 -5.46 18.52 -23.76
N LYS A 30 -5.27 19.65 -24.46
CA LYS A 30 -4.45 20.78 -23.98
C LYS A 30 -5.28 21.90 -23.33
N GLN A 31 -6.58 21.75 -23.23
CA GLN A 31 -7.46 22.70 -22.57
C GLN A 31 -7.51 22.48 -21.05
N LEU A 32 -7.92 23.53 -20.35
CA LEU A 32 -8.11 23.47 -18.89
C LEU A 32 -9.12 22.37 -18.53
N ASN A 33 -8.76 21.52 -17.57
CA ASN A 33 -9.68 20.52 -17.04
C ASN A 33 -10.71 21.21 -16.13
N LEU A 34 -11.93 21.34 -16.60
CA LEU A 34 -13.01 21.97 -15.84
C LEU A 34 -13.76 20.97 -14.93
N LYS A 35 -13.46 19.69 -14.96
CA LYS A 35 -14.10 18.69 -14.08
C LYS A 35 -13.88 19.01 -12.61
N ILE A 36 -12.74 19.58 -12.27
CA ILE A 36 -12.42 19.99 -10.89
C ILE A 36 -13.47 20.95 -10.30
N LEU A 37 -14.18 21.71 -11.12
CA LEU A 37 -15.25 22.62 -10.67
C LEU A 37 -16.51 21.88 -10.22
N HIS A 38 -16.64 20.60 -10.58
CA HIS A 38 -17.77 19.75 -10.23
C HIS A 38 -17.38 18.60 -9.29
N GLN A 39 -16.12 18.50 -8.95
CA GLN A 39 -15.61 17.50 -8.02
C GLN A 39 -16.22 17.73 -6.63
N ASN A 40 -16.60 16.64 -5.95
CA ASN A 40 -17.23 16.69 -4.64
C ASN A 40 -18.48 17.58 -4.61
N SER A 41 -19.29 17.52 -5.65
CA SER A 41 -20.54 18.28 -5.70
C SER A 41 -21.49 17.85 -4.57
N ALA A 42 -22.35 18.77 -4.12
CA ALA A 42 -23.38 18.46 -3.14
C ALA A 42 -24.40 17.39 -3.61
N LEU A 43 -24.40 17.04 -4.90
CA LEU A 43 -25.25 15.98 -5.46
C LEU A 43 -24.66 14.58 -5.29
N SER A 44 -23.32 14.47 -5.20
CA SER A 44 -22.62 13.20 -4.94
C SER A 44 -22.47 12.92 -3.45
N ASN A 45 -22.64 13.93 -2.59
CA ASN A 45 -22.54 13.78 -1.14
C ASN A 45 -23.84 13.19 -0.57
N PRO A 46 -23.82 11.98 0.01
CA PRO A 46 -25.01 11.35 0.60
C PRO A 46 -25.43 11.95 1.95
N MET A 47 -24.57 12.81 2.53
CA MET A 47 -24.84 13.41 3.84
C MET A 47 -25.89 14.52 3.76
N ALA A 48 -26.56 14.80 4.86
CA ALA A 48 -27.45 15.93 4.97
C ALA A 48 -26.70 17.25 4.69
N ARG A 49 -27.39 18.25 4.15
CA ARG A 49 -26.76 19.54 3.76
C ARG A 49 -26.12 20.31 4.92
N ASP A 50 -26.61 20.08 6.12
CA ASP A 50 -26.11 20.70 7.37
C ASP A 50 -25.20 19.77 8.16
N PHE A 51 -24.84 18.59 7.61
CA PHE A 51 -23.91 17.68 8.23
C PHE A 51 -22.52 18.31 8.32
N ASN A 52 -21.94 18.24 9.52
CA ASN A 52 -20.58 18.68 9.79
C ASN A 52 -19.79 17.51 10.39
N TYR A 53 -18.88 16.96 9.60
CA TYR A 53 -18.11 15.79 10.02
C TYR A 53 -17.25 16.06 11.28
N ALA A 54 -16.61 17.23 11.36
CA ALA A 54 -15.76 17.57 12.50
C ALA A 54 -16.57 17.62 13.83
N GLU A 55 -17.83 18.07 13.78
CA GLU A 55 -18.72 18.04 14.95
C GLU A 55 -19.23 16.62 15.21
N ALA A 56 -19.56 15.86 14.19
CA ALA A 56 -19.97 14.46 14.34
C ALA A 56 -18.85 13.60 14.94
N PHE A 57 -17.61 13.78 14.47
CA PHE A 57 -16.45 13.05 14.99
C PHE A 57 -16.21 13.29 16.49
N LYS A 58 -16.49 14.48 17.02
CA LYS A 58 -16.36 14.79 18.46
C LYS A 58 -17.27 13.94 19.33
N THR A 59 -18.30 13.32 18.77
CA THR A 59 -19.23 12.45 19.51
C THR A 59 -18.68 11.04 19.71
N ILE A 60 -17.57 10.68 19.04
CA ILE A 60 -16.98 9.36 19.13
C ILE A 60 -16.22 9.21 20.44
N ASP A 61 -16.50 8.13 21.16
CA ASP A 61 -15.64 7.62 22.21
C ASP A 61 -14.44 6.89 21.57
N LEU A 62 -13.31 7.57 21.52
CA LEU A 62 -12.08 7.04 20.91
C LEU A 62 -11.51 5.83 21.66
N GLU A 63 -11.72 5.73 22.98
CA GLU A 63 -11.27 4.56 23.74
C GLU A 63 -12.15 3.34 23.43
N ALA A 64 -13.46 3.53 23.27
CA ALA A 64 -14.34 2.47 22.82
C ALA A 64 -14.02 2.01 21.40
N LEU A 65 -13.77 2.94 20.48
CA LEU A 65 -13.35 2.64 19.10
C LEU A 65 -11.99 1.90 19.09
N ARG A 66 -11.04 2.36 19.89
CA ARG A 66 -9.74 1.70 20.06
C ARG A 66 -9.92 0.26 20.54
N LYS A 67 -10.76 0.05 21.55
CA LYS A 67 -11.05 -1.28 22.04
C LYS A 67 -11.64 -2.20 20.96
N ASP A 68 -12.61 -1.71 20.19
CA ASP A 68 -13.22 -2.49 19.10
C ASP A 68 -12.15 -2.89 18.05
N LEU A 69 -11.23 -1.98 17.73
CA LEU A 69 -10.14 -2.25 16.80
C LEU A 69 -9.14 -3.25 17.38
N PHE A 70 -8.77 -3.14 18.66
CA PHE A 70 -7.90 -4.11 19.31
C PHE A 70 -8.52 -5.52 19.37
N ASP A 71 -9.82 -5.60 19.67
CA ASP A 71 -10.55 -6.88 19.65
C ASP A 71 -10.53 -7.50 18.24
N LEU A 72 -10.71 -6.68 17.19
CA LEU A 72 -10.63 -7.13 15.79
C LEU A 72 -9.24 -7.66 15.39
N MET A 73 -8.15 -7.12 15.95
CA MET A 73 -6.79 -7.54 15.56
C MET A 73 -6.57 -9.06 15.68
N THR A 74 -7.19 -9.70 16.64
CA THR A 74 -7.03 -11.14 16.92
C THR A 74 -8.28 -11.97 16.66
N ASP A 75 -9.35 -11.36 16.15
CA ASP A 75 -10.59 -12.05 15.76
C ASP A 75 -10.49 -12.58 14.31
N SER A 76 -9.67 -13.61 14.12
CA SER A 76 -9.40 -14.20 12.81
C SER A 76 -10.65 -14.78 12.16
N GLN A 77 -11.00 -14.30 10.98
CA GLN A 77 -12.19 -14.69 10.24
C GLN A 77 -11.90 -15.86 9.29
N GLU A 78 -12.75 -16.88 9.27
CA GLU A 78 -12.59 -18.04 8.39
C GLU A 78 -12.55 -17.66 6.90
N TRP A 79 -13.30 -16.62 6.50
CA TRP A 79 -13.34 -16.18 5.11
C TRP A 79 -12.08 -15.44 4.67
N TRP A 80 -11.28 -14.88 5.60
CA TRP A 80 -9.97 -14.26 5.40
C TRP A 80 -9.11 -14.43 6.65
N PRO A 81 -8.42 -15.56 6.83
CA PRO A 81 -7.66 -15.83 8.04
C PRO A 81 -6.50 -14.86 8.26
N ALA A 82 -6.29 -14.47 9.51
CA ALA A 82 -5.18 -13.60 9.89
C ALA A 82 -3.86 -14.36 9.89
N ASP A 83 -2.84 -13.79 9.24
CA ASP A 83 -1.47 -14.30 9.34
C ASP A 83 -1.00 -14.20 10.79
N TYR A 84 -0.35 -15.23 11.30
CA TYR A 84 0.11 -15.32 12.69
C TYR A 84 -1.01 -15.09 13.73
N GLY A 85 -2.29 -15.25 13.33
CA GLY A 85 -3.44 -14.98 14.17
C GLY A 85 -3.69 -13.49 14.47
N HIS A 86 -3.08 -12.55 13.71
CA HIS A 86 -3.15 -11.13 13.99
C HIS A 86 -3.26 -10.27 12.72
N TYR A 87 -4.33 -9.49 12.57
CA TYR A 87 -4.54 -8.61 11.41
C TYR A 87 -3.68 -7.34 11.41
N GLY A 88 -2.94 -7.06 12.48
CA GLY A 88 -2.15 -5.83 12.61
C GLY A 88 -1.29 -5.50 11.40
N PRO A 89 -0.42 -6.42 10.91
CA PRO A 89 0.39 -6.16 9.72
C PRO A 89 -0.43 -5.80 8.48
N PHE A 90 -1.56 -6.45 8.29
CA PHE A 90 -2.48 -6.20 7.18
C PHE A 90 -3.10 -4.80 7.25
N PHE A 91 -3.46 -4.34 8.45
CA PHE A 91 -3.99 -3.00 8.67
C PHE A 91 -2.90 -1.91 8.63
N VAL A 92 -1.67 -2.20 9.06
CA VAL A 92 -0.52 -1.29 8.85
C VAL A 92 -0.31 -1.07 7.37
N ARG A 93 -0.31 -2.14 6.56
CA ARG A 93 -0.21 -2.05 5.11
C ARG A 93 -1.35 -1.22 4.52
N MET A 94 -2.61 -1.43 4.93
CA MET A 94 -3.74 -0.64 4.45
C MET A 94 -3.58 0.86 4.76
N ALA A 95 -3.20 1.21 5.98
CA ALA A 95 -3.01 2.60 6.37
C ALA A 95 -1.87 3.26 5.59
N TRP A 96 -0.74 2.56 5.45
CA TRP A 96 0.39 3.02 4.63
C TRP A 96 -0.01 3.22 3.17
N HIS A 97 -0.72 2.28 2.55
CA HIS A 97 -1.17 2.38 1.17
C HIS A 97 -2.23 3.46 0.94
N SER A 98 -3.02 3.76 1.96
CA SER A 98 -3.93 4.91 1.95
C SER A 98 -3.17 6.24 1.96
N ALA A 99 -2.08 6.34 2.72
CA ALA A 99 -1.28 7.55 2.90
C ALA A 99 -0.21 7.74 1.81
N GLY A 100 0.44 6.66 1.38
CA GLY A 100 1.56 6.67 0.43
C GLY A 100 1.19 7.06 -1.00
N THR A 101 -0.06 7.42 -1.26
CA THR A 101 -0.51 8.03 -2.52
C THR A 101 -0.17 9.52 -2.62
N TYR A 102 0.26 10.15 -1.51
CA TYR A 102 0.61 11.57 -1.48
C TYR A 102 1.79 11.89 -2.40
N ARG A 103 1.73 13.05 -3.04
CA ARG A 103 2.79 13.54 -3.91
C ARG A 103 2.97 15.05 -3.80
N THR A 104 4.23 15.47 -3.69
CA THR A 104 4.60 16.89 -3.52
C THR A 104 4.42 17.71 -4.79
N GLY A 105 4.41 17.08 -5.96
CA GLY A 105 4.38 17.78 -7.26
C GLY A 105 3.10 18.60 -7.47
N ASP A 106 1.98 18.18 -6.91
CA ASP A 106 0.69 18.89 -6.98
C ASP A 106 -0.10 18.84 -5.66
N GLY A 107 0.44 18.23 -4.61
CA GLY A 107 -0.20 18.12 -3.30
C GLY A 107 -1.41 17.17 -3.26
N ARG A 108 -1.57 16.28 -4.28
CA ARG A 108 -2.68 15.35 -4.38
C ARG A 108 -2.34 13.99 -3.73
N GLY A 109 -3.35 13.17 -3.54
CA GLY A 109 -3.22 11.89 -2.86
C GLY A 109 -3.24 12.02 -1.35
N GLY A 110 -2.76 10.97 -0.66
CA GLY A 110 -2.73 10.90 0.80
C GLY A 110 -3.99 10.33 1.44
N ALA A 111 -3.96 10.19 2.76
CA ALA A 111 -5.00 9.53 3.53
C ALA A 111 -6.20 10.43 3.86
N GLY A 112 -6.17 11.71 3.45
CA GLY A 112 -7.07 12.76 3.95
C GLY A 112 -8.54 12.62 3.58
N ALA A 113 -8.91 11.78 2.59
CA ALA A 113 -10.26 11.72 2.05
C ALA A 113 -10.79 10.29 1.79
N GLY A 114 -10.06 9.27 2.25
CA GLY A 114 -10.48 7.87 2.13
C GLY A 114 -10.52 7.34 0.69
N THR A 115 -9.72 7.88 -0.21
CA THR A 115 -9.73 7.62 -1.65
C THR A 115 -9.31 6.21 -2.04
N LEU A 116 -8.62 5.46 -1.15
CA LEU A 116 -8.29 4.04 -1.37
C LEU A 116 -9.52 3.16 -1.66
N ARG A 117 -10.73 3.64 -1.38
CA ARG A 117 -11.99 2.94 -1.68
C ARG A 117 -12.37 2.96 -3.16
N PHE A 118 -11.79 3.87 -3.94
CA PHE A 118 -12.21 4.18 -5.30
C PHE A 118 -11.14 3.88 -6.34
N ALA A 119 -11.60 3.68 -7.59
CA ALA A 119 -10.72 3.61 -8.73
C ALA A 119 -9.92 4.92 -8.91
N PRO A 120 -8.66 4.84 -9.40
CA PRO A 120 -7.94 3.62 -9.75
C PRO A 120 -7.25 2.94 -8.55
N LEU A 121 -7.17 3.61 -7.40
CA LEU A 121 -6.36 3.20 -6.25
C LEU A 121 -6.73 1.82 -5.70
N ASN A 122 -8.05 1.55 -5.58
CA ASN A 122 -8.56 0.28 -5.07
C ASN A 122 -8.21 -0.92 -5.97
N SER A 123 -7.78 -0.68 -7.20
CA SER A 123 -7.57 -1.71 -8.23
C SER A 123 -6.11 -1.84 -8.67
N TRP A 124 -5.21 -1.06 -8.08
CA TRP A 124 -3.78 -1.24 -8.36
C TRP A 124 -3.24 -2.54 -7.77
N PRO A 125 -2.32 -3.26 -8.49
CA PRO A 125 -1.80 -4.54 -8.04
C PRO A 125 -1.18 -4.51 -6.64
N ASP A 126 -0.49 -3.42 -6.29
CA ASP A 126 0.12 -3.24 -4.98
C ASP A 126 -0.91 -3.08 -3.84
N ASN A 127 -2.15 -2.75 -4.18
CA ASN A 127 -3.29 -2.74 -3.26
C ASN A 127 -4.04 -4.08 -3.22
N GLY A 128 -3.44 -5.13 -3.78
CA GLY A 128 -3.98 -6.48 -3.77
C GLY A 128 -4.43 -6.92 -2.39
N ASN A 129 -5.67 -7.40 -2.32
CA ASN A 129 -6.36 -7.86 -1.12
C ASN A 129 -6.69 -6.78 -0.05
N LEU A 130 -6.37 -5.49 -0.24
CA LEU A 130 -6.77 -4.43 0.71
C LEU A 130 -8.29 -4.16 0.73
N ASP A 131 -9.02 -4.61 -0.27
CA ASP A 131 -10.47 -4.70 -0.25
C ASP A 131 -10.98 -5.58 0.91
N LYS A 132 -10.26 -6.68 1.23
CA LYS A 132 -10.56 -7.55 2.38
C LYS A 132 -10.27 -6.84 3.69
N ALA A 133 -9.22 -6.03 3.78
CA ALA A 133 -8.95 -5.22 4.97
C ALA A 133 -10.11 -4.25 5.27
N ARG A 134 -10.61 -3.54 4.24
CA ARG A 134 -11.81 -2.70 4.39
C ARG A 134 -13.05 -3.50 4.74
N ARG A 135 -13.22 -4.70 4.20
CA ARG A 135 -14.35 -5.57 4.54
C ARG A 135 -14.32 -6.03 5.99
N LEU A 136 -13.13 -6.32 6.55
CA LEU A 136 -12.95 -6.64 7.96
C LEU A 136 -13.34 -5.47 8.87
N LEU A 137 -13.11 -4.23 8.45
CA LEU A 137 -13.49 -3.02 9.19
C LEU A 137 -14.98 -2.66 9.08
N TRP A 138 -15.71 -3.28 8.16
CA TRP A 138 -17.11 -2.92 7.90
C TRP A 138 -18.02 -2.96 9.13
N PRO A 139 -17.96 -3.97 10.03
CA PRO A 139 -18.77 -3.98 11.25
C PRO A 139 -18.52 -2.78 12.17
N ILE A 140 -17.26 -2.35 12.27
CA ILE A 140 -16.88 -1.15 13.05
C ILE A 140 -17.42 0.11 12.36
N LYS A 141 -17.23 0.23 11.04
CA LYS A 141 -17.79 1.34 10.27
C LYS A 141 -19.31 1.45 10.44
N GLN A 142 -20.03 0.33 10.42
CA GLN A 142 -21.48 0.30 10.65
C GLN A 142 -21.85 0.74 12.07
N LYS A 143 -21.10 0.33 13.09
CA LYS A 143 -21.34 0.68 14.49
C LYS A 143 -21.24 2.19 14.72
N TYR A 144 -20.23 2.85 14.15
CA TYR A 144 -20.00 4.28 14.34
C TYR A 144 -20.67 5.17 13.27
N GLY A 145 -21.16 4.58 12.20
CA GLY A 145 -21.99 5.24 11.19
C GLY A 145 -21.32 6.46 10.53
N GLU A 146 -22.06 7.54 10.44
CA GLU A 146 -21.63 8.78 9.80
C GLU A 146 -20.61 9.56 10.64
N ALA A 147 -20.55 9.33 11.94
CA ALA A 147 -19.61 10.00 12.84
C ALA A 147 -18.15 9.58 12.61
N LEU A 148 -17.89 8.45 11.94
CA LEU A 148 -16.56 7.94 11.64
C LEU A 148 -16.39 7.81 10.12
N SER A 149 -15.56 8.65 9.51
CA SER A 149 -15.19 8.53 8.10
C SER A 149 -14.33 7.29 7.84
N TRP A 150 -14.27 6.83 6.59
CA TRP A 150 -13.32 5.82 6.17
C TRP A 150 -11.88 6.33 6.23
N ALA A 151 -11.67 7.62 5.94
CA ALA A 151 -10.36 8.24 6.05
C ALA A 151 -9.80 8.10 7.48
N ASP A 152 -10.58 8.54 8.47
CA ASP A 152 -10.17 8.44 9.87
C ASP A 152 -10.10 6.98 10.36
N LEU A 153 -11.05 6.14 9.96
CA LEU A 153 -11.03 4.73 10.33
C LEU A 153 -9.78 4.00 9.84
N MET A 154 -9.38 4.18 8.57
CA MET A 154 -8.20 3.51 8.02
C MET A 154 -6.91 3.96 8.71
N VAL A 155 -6.76 5.25 8.97
CA VAL A 155 -5.58 5.81 9.65
C VAL A 155 -5.53 5.35 11.11
N PHE A 156 -6.65 5.47 11.83
CA PHE A 156 -6.70 5.08 13.24
C PHE A 156 -6.51 3.57 13.43
N THR A 157 -7.01 2.77 12.50
CA THR A 157 -6.75 1.32 12.49
C THR A 157 -5.28 1.00 12.35
N GLY A 158 -4.54 1.72 11.50
CA GLY A 158 -3.09 1.57 11.38
C GLY A 158 -2.36 1.88 12.68
N ASN A 159 -2.73 2.97 13.37
CA ASN A 159 -2.17 3.29 14.68
C ASN A 159 -2.47 2.19 15.72
N CYS A 160 -3.72 1.78 15.85
CA CYS A 160 -4.13 0.72 16.77
C CYS A 160 -3.41 -0.61 16.46
N ALA A 161 -3.21 -0.93 15.18
CA ALA A 161 -2.48 -2.11 14.74
C ALA A 161 -1.03 -2.09 15.23
N MET A 162 -0.29 -1.01 15.00
CA MET A 162 1.08 -0.87 15.46
C MET A 162 1.17 -0.91 16.99
N GLU A 163 0.27 -0.22 17.69
CA GLU A 163 0.23 -0.21 19.17
C GLU A 163 -0.10 -1.59 19.75
N SER A 164 -0.97 -2.36 19.11
CA SER A 164 -1.28 -3.73 19.53
C SER A 164 -0.10 -4.70 19.39
N MET A 165 0.86 -4.36 18.52
CA MET A 165 2.10 -5.10 18.33
C MET A 165 3.31 -4.50 19.08
N GLY A 166 3.04 -3.54 19.99
CA GLY A 166 4.04 -2.97 20.92
C GLY A 166 4.76 -1.73 20.43
N PHE A 167 4.41 -1.17 19.26
CA PHE A 167 4.98 0.10 18.80
C PHE A 167 4.21 1.29 19.40
N LYS A 168 4.93 2.32 19.83
CA LYS A 168 4.34 3.54 20.37
C LYS A 168 4.23 4.60 19.26
N THR A 169 3.00 4.87 18.82
CA THR A 169 2.72 5.96 17.85
C THR A 169 2.77 7.33 18.52
N PHE A 170 2.82 8.41 17.72
CA PHE A 170 2.68 9.79 18.25
C PHE A 170 1.26 10.13 18.67
N GLY A 171 0.28 9.30 18.31
CA GLY A 171 -1.11 9.51 18.57
C GLY A 171 -1.93 9.68 17.28
N PHE A 172 -3.18 10.12 17.44
CA PHE A 172 -4.13 10.26 16.37
C PHE A 172 -4.91 11.56 16.49
N SER A 173 -5.13 12.21 15.37
CA SER A 173 -6.05 13.33 15.23
C SER A 173 -7.04 13.00 14.12
N GLY A 174 -8.34 13.01 14.43
CA GLY A 174 -9.42 12.80 13.47
C GLY A 174 -9.94 14.11 12.89
N GLY A 175 -10.88 13.99 11.96
CA GLY A 175 -11.50 15.12 11.27
C GLY A 175 -11.34 15.09 9.76
N ARG A 176 -10.85 13.97 9.20
CA ARG A 176 -10.73 13.76 7.74
C ARG A 176 -12.08 13.38 7.18
N GLU A 177 -12.66 14.27 6.40
CA GLU A 177 -13.94 14.05 5.75
C GLU A 177 -13.79 13.11 4.54
N ASP A 178 -14.71 12.16 4.39
CA ASP A 178 -14.71 11.29 3.20
C ASP A 178 -15.14 12.03 1.95
N VAL A 179 -14.51 11.71 0.82
CA VAL A 179 -15.10 11.92 -0.51
C VAL A 179 -16.01 10.75 -0.87
N PHE A 180 -17.03 10.99 -1.71
CA PHE A 180 -18.03 9.99 -2.07
C PHE A 180 -18.03 9.64 -3.56
N GLU A 181 -17.01 10.09 -4.28
CA GLU A 181 -16.77 9.79 -5.69
C GLU A 181 -15.29 9.71 -5.98
N PRO A 182 -14.85 9.01 -7.04
CA PRO A 182 -13.47 8.99 -7.48
C PRO A 182 -12.97 10.39 -7.85
N GLU A 183 -11.73 10.72 -7.52
CA GLU A 183 -11.07 11.97 -7.93
C GLU A 183 -10.57 11.85 -9.37
N GLU A 184 -11.49 11.95 -10.35
CA GLU A 184 -11.20 11.75 -11.76
C GLU A 184 -10.26 12.80 -12.38
N ASP A 185 -10.02 13.92 -11.71
CA ASP A 185 -9.14 14.99 -12.17
C ASP A 185 -7.66 14.76 -11.81
N ILE A 186 -7.36 13.81 -10.93
CA ILE A 186 -5.98 13.47 -10.60
C ILE A 186 -5.32 12.76 -11.79
N TYR A 187 -4.16 13.28 -12.21
CA TYR A 187 -3.34 12.66 -13.23
C TYR A 187 -2.45 11.58 -12.62
N TRP A 188 -2.69 10.34 -13.00
CA TRP A 188 -1.92 9.17 -12.55
C TRP A 188 -0.99 8.59 -13.64
N GLY A 189 -0.69 9.37 -14.67
CA GLY A 189 -0.01 8.88 -15.87
C GLY A 189 -0.98 8.27 -16.89
N ALA A 190 -0.44 7.79 -18.00
CA ALA A 190 -1.22 7.06 -18.98
C ALA A 190 -1.55 5.66 -18.47
N GLU A 191 -2.80 5.20 -18.64
CA GLU A 191 -3.26 3.91 -18.12
C GLU A 191 -2.45 2.71 -18.64
N ASP A 192 -1.97 2.77 -19.87
CA ASP A 192 -1.12 1.76 -20.49
C ASP A 192 0.30 1.71 -19.93
N THR A 193 0.66 2.66 -19.05
CA THR A 193 1.95 2.73 -18.36
C THR A 193 1.85 2.54 -16.84
N TRP A 194 0.67 2.25 -16.30
CA TRP A 194 0.48 2.12 -14.86
C TRP A 194 1.13 0.88 -14.25
N LEU A 195 1.28 -0.18 -15.02
CA LEU A 195 1.82 -1.44 -14.55
C LEU A 195 3.30 -1.59 -14.92
N ASP A 196 4.05 -2.25 -14.06
CA ASP A 196 5.49 -2.46 -14.18
C ASP A 196 6.29 -1.14 -14.19
N ASP A 197 7.51 -1.19 -14.69
CA ASP A 197 8.41 -0.03 -14.78
C ASP A 197 8.16 0.87 -16.01
N LYS A 198 7.02 0.74 -16.68
CA LYS A 198 6.66 1.50 -17.89
C LYS A 198 6.47 2.99 -17.65
N ARG A 199 6.30 3.41 -16.40
CA ARG A 199 6.17 4.81 -16.00
C ARG A 199 7.46 5.62 -16.20
N TYR A 200 8.60 4.96 -16.23
CA TYR A 200 9.89 5.61 -16.40
C TYR A 200 10.25 5.80 -17.87
N THR A 201 10.87 6.94 -18.19
CA THR A 201 11.41 7.25 -19.51
C THR A 201 12.93 7.48 -19.41
N GLY A 202 13.64 7.45 -20.54
CA GLY A 202 15.07 7.70 -20.58
C GLY A 202 15.87 6.81 -19.61
N ASP A 203 16.72 7.42 -18.80
CA ASP A 203 17.47 6.76 -17.71
C ASP A 203 16.68 6.79 -16.40
N ARG A 204 15.48 6.22 -16.42
CA ARG A 204 14.51 6.16 -15.31
C ARG A 204 14.07 7.53 -14.80
N GLU A 205 13.73 8.40 -15.72
CA GLU A 205 13.11 9.69 -15.41
C GLU A 205 11.61 9.50 -15.20
N LEU A 206 11.08 10.05 -14.11
CA LEU A 206 9.67 10.01 -13.78
C LEU A 206 9.03 11.38 -14.06
N GLU A 207 7.97 11.39 -14.87
CA GLU A 207 7.21 12.60 -15.20
C GLU A 207 6.64 13.27 -13.94
N ASN A 208 6.67 14.61 -13.88
CA ASN A 208 5.94 15.36 -12.87
C ASN A 208 4.44 15.45 -13.25
N PRO A 209 3.50 15.36 -12.30
CA PRO A 209 3.68 15.27 -10.84
C PRO A 209 3.74 13.84 -10.29
N LEU A 210 3.99 12.83 -11.12
CA LEU A 210 3.92 11.43 -10.71
C LEU A 210 4.83 11.11 -9.51
N ALA A 211 4.41 10.18 -8.67
CA ALA A 211 5.15 9.68 -7.51
C ALA A 211 5.06 8.16 -7.43
N ALA A 212 5.15 7.58 -6.25
CA ALA A 212 5.29 6.16 -6.00
C ALA A 212 4.26 5.24 -6.65
N VAL A 213 3.07 5.72 -6.85
CA VAL A 213 1.87 4.88 -7.01
C VAL A 213 1.52 4.52 -8.45
N GLN A 214 2.20 5.09 -9.44
CA GLN A 214 1.83 5.00 -10.84
C GLN A 214 1.87 3.61 -11.46
N MET A 215 2.49 2.68 -10.78
CA MET A 215 2.62 1.30 -11.28
C MET A 215 1.76 0.32 -10.55
N GLY A 216 0.95 0.79 -9.61
CA GLY A 216 0.37 -0.07 -8.64
C GLY A 216 1.40 -0.66 -7.66
N LEU A 217 2.59 -0.08 -7.61
CA LEU A 217 3.62 -0.32 -6.61
C LEU A 217 3.82 0.98 -5.85
N ILE A 218 3.63 0.96 -4.54
CA ILE A 218 3.65 2.18 -3.71
C ILE A 218 5.03 2.83 -3.65
N TYR A 219 6.07 2.05 -3.86
CA TYR A 219 7.44 2.56 -3.82
C TYR A 219 8.18 2.27 -5.11
N VAL A 220 8.63 1.04 -5.22
CA VAL A 220 9.44 0.52 -6.30
C VAL A 220 9.17 -0.97 -6.46
N ASN A 221 9.60 -1.53 -7.57
CA ASN A 221 9.53 -2.96 -7.77
C ASN A 221 10.37 -3.70 -6.72
N PRO A 222 9.79 -4.55 -5.85
CA PRO A 222 10.50 -5.23 -4.79
C PRO A 222 11.54 -6.23 -5.29
N GLU A 223 11.41 -6.68 -6.53
CA GLU A 223 12.39 -7.52 -7.21
C GLU A 223 13.59 -6.72 -7.74
N GLY A 224 13.50 -5.39 -7.76
CA GLY A 224 14.45 -4.46 -8.37
C GLY A 224 13.92 -3.82 -9.66
N PRO A 225 14.55 -2.75 -10.15
CA PRO A 225 14.15 -2.05 -11.36
C PRO A 225 14.02 -2.98 -12.57
N ASN A 226 12.86 -2.95 -13.24
CA ASN A 226 12.52 -3.85 -14.36
C ASN A 226 12.59 -5.35 -13.98
N GLY A 227 12.32 -5.71 -12.74
CA GLY A 227 12.41 -7.08 -12.24
C GLY A 227 13.85 -7.62 -12.18
N LYS A 228 14.86 -6.74 -12.17
CA LYS A 228 16.25 -7.11 -12.05
C LYS A 228 16.75 -6.90 -10.62
N PRO A 229 17.28 -7.93 -9.96
CA PRO A 229 17.65 -7.86 -8.54
C PRO A 229 18.98 -7.10 -8.32
N ASP A 230 18.96 -5.80 -8.58
CA ASP A 230 20.07 -4.88 -8.38
C ASP A 230 19.75 -3.93 -7.20
N PRO A 231 20.35 -4.15 -6.01
CA PRO A 231 20.10 -3.33 -4.84
C PRO A 231 20.49 -1.85 -4.99
N MET A 232 21.57 -1.55 -5.73
CA MET A 232 22.00 -0.15 -5.94
C MET A 232 21.04 0.59 -6.88
N ALA A 233 20.55 -0.07 -7.91
CA ALA A 233 19.52 0.48 -8.77
C ALA A 233 18.20 0.67 -8.01
N SER A 234 17.84 -0.28 -7.13
CA SER A 234 16.68 -0.14 -6.23
C SER A 234 16.81 1.04 -5.28
N ALA A 235 17.99 1.27 -4.68
CA ALA A 235 18.21 2.42 -3.79
C ALA A 235 17.95 3.76 -4.50
N ARG A 236 18.32 3.85 -5.77
CA ARG A 236 18.08 5.04 -6.60
C ARG A 236 16.57 5.29 -6.81
N ASP A 237 15.81 4.25 -7.17
CA ASP A 237 14.37 4.34 -7.36
C ASP A 237 13.63 4.66 -6.04
N ILE A 238 14.04 4.02 -4.95
CA ILE A 238 13.49 4.29 -3.60
C ILE A 238 13.67 5.76 -3.25
N ARG A 239 14.88 6.29 -3.39
CA ARG A 239 15.19 7.69 -3.06
C ARG A 239 14.36 8.67 -3.86
N GLU A 240 14.26 8.46 -5.18
CA GLU A 240 13.42 9.30 -6.05
C GLU A 240 11.96 9.26 -5.63
N THR A 241 11.44 8.07 -5.38
CA THR A 241 10.04 7.84 -5.04
C THR A 241 9.67 8.45 -3.70
N PHE A 242 10.49 8.23 -2.66
CA PHE A 242 10.24 8.77 -1.32
C PHE A 242 10.46 10.29 -1.26
N ALA A 243 11.41 10.85 -2.02
CA ALA A 243 11.58 12.29 -2.15
C ALA A 243 10.31 12.97 -2.72
N ARG A 244 9.60 12.30 -3.62
CA ARG A 244 8.31 12.78 -4.15
C ARG A 244 7.16 12.70 -3.15
N MET A 245 7.35 12.01 -2.04
CA MET A 245 6.46 12.00 -0.87
C MET A 245 6.97 12.93 0.26
N ALA A 246 7.94 13.81 -0.03
CA ALA A 246 8.60 14.71 0.91
C ALA A 246 9.50 14.04 1.95
N MET A 247 10.02 12.84 1.68
CA MET A 247 10.86 12.08 2.61
C MET A 247 12.33 12.13 2.22
N ASN A 248 13.17 12.28 3.22
CA ASN A 248 14.63 12.16 3.12
C ASN A 248 15.08 10.69 3.32
N ASP A 249 16.38 10.43 3.23
CA ASP A 249 16.95 9.09 3.38
C ASP A 249 16.68 8.50 4.79
N GLU A 250 16.68 9.31 5.84
CA GLU A 250 16.42 8.85 7.21
C GLU A 250 14.97 8.38 7.38
N GLU A 251 14.00 9.17 6.92
CA GLU A 251 12.58 8.83 6.93
C GLU A 251 12.29 7.62 6.04
N THR A 252 12.99 7.51 4.92
CA THR A 252 12.90 6.39 3.99
C THR A 252 13.34 5.08 4.64
N VAL A 253 14.54 5.05 5.24
CA VAL A 253 15.04 3.86 5.94
C VAL A 253 14.13 3.50 7.12
N ALA A 254 13.69 4.51 7.89
CA ALA A 254 12.79 4.29 9.02
C ALA A 254 11.47 3.64 8.58
N LEU A 255 10.88 4.09 7.47
CA LEU A 255 9.63 3.53 6.95
C LEU A 255 9.80 2.12 6.38
N VAL A 256 10.84 1.87 5.60
CA VAL A 256 11.11 0.54 5.04
C VAL A 256 11.35 -0.46 6.17
N ALA A 257 12.29 -0.18 7.06
CA ALA A 257 12.65 -1.07 8.16
C ALA A 257 11.51 -1.25 9.17
N GLY A 258 10.84 -0.14 9.53
CA GLY A 258 9.72 -0.15 10.47
C GLY A 258 8.50 -0.90 9.93
N GLY A 259 8.18 -0.71 8.65
CA GLY A 259 7.11 -1.44 7.97
C GLY A 259 7.40 -2.93 7.86
N HIS A 260 8.62 -3.28 7.44
CA HIS A 260 9.05 -4.67 7.26
C HIS A 260 9.40 -5.40 8.59
N THR A 261 9.36 -4.72 9.72
CA THR A 261 9.34 -5.36 11.04
C THR A 261 8.07 -6.20 11.21
N PHE A 262 6.97 -5.85 10.52
CA PHE A 262 5.67 -6.47 10.67
C PHE A 262 5.26 -7.33 9.46
N GLY A 263 4.65 -8.48 9.74
CA GLY A 263 3.96 -9.30 8.76
C GLY A 263 4.86 -10.09 7.83
N LYS A 264 4.28 -10.41 6.68
CA LYS A 264 4.92 -11.19 5.61
C LYS A 264 4.44 -10.73 4.24
N THR A 265 5.20 -11.10 3.22
CA THR A 265 4.77 -11.07 1.82
C THR A 265 4.03 -12.36 1.44
N HIS A 266 3.26 -12.31 0.35
CA HIS A 266 2.46 -13.43 -0.13
C HIS A 266 2.76 -13.72 -1.61
N GLY A 267 3.28 -14.89 -1.85
CA GLY A 267 3.65 -15.41 -3.16
C GLY A 267 3.56 -16.94 -3.18
N ALA A 268 2.49 -17.48 -2.60
CA ALA A 268 2.35 -18.91 -2.37
C ALA A 268 2.24 -19.75 -3.65
N GLY A 269 1.78 -19.16 -4.76
CA GLY A 269 1.58 -19.88 -6.02
C GLY A 269 1.58 -18.97 -7.24
N ASP A 270 1.28 -19.56 -8.39
CA ASP A 270 1.27 -18.88 -9.69
C ASP A 270 0.36 -17.63 -9.67
N PRO A 271 0.91 -16.42 -9.90
CA PRO A 271 0.11 -15.20 -9.95
C PRO A 271 -0.90 -15.19 -11.12
N GLY A 272 -0.73 -16.03 -12.13
CA GLY A 272 -1.70 -16.22 -13.21
C GLY A 272 -3.02 -16.83 -12.76
N LEU A 273 -3.11 -17.38 -11.53
CA LEU A 273 -4.32 -17.89 -10.91
C LEU A 273 -5.09 -16.82 -10.11
N VAL A 274 -4.52 -15.62 -9.97
CA VAL A 274 -5.19 -14.48 -9.32
C VAL A 274 -6.10 -13.80 -10.34
N GLY A 275 -7.37 -13.70 -10.00
CA GLY A 275 -8.40 -13.06 -10.82
C GLY A 275 -8.28 -11.53 -10.83
N PRO A 276 -9.20 -10.86 -11.54
CA PRO A 276 -9.15 -9.42 -11.71
C PRO A 276 -9.30 -8.64 -10.40
N GLU A 277 -8.85 -7.41 -10.44
CA GLU A 277 -9.00 -6.39 -9.40
C GLU A 277 -10.49 -6.04 -9.14
N PRO A 278 -10.82 -5.31 -8.07
CA PRO A 278 -12.22 -5.01 -7.70
C PRO A 278 -13.05 -4.34 -8.81
N GLU A 279 -12.43 -3.45 -9.62
CA GLU A 279 -13.15 -2.78 -10.72
C GLU A 279 -13.41 -3.72 -11.91
N GLY A 280 -12.53 -4.69 -12.15
CA GLY A 280 -12.67 -5.70 -13.21
C GLY A 280 -13.39 -6.97 -12.76
N ALA A 281 -13.60 -7.15 -11.46
CA ALA A 281 -14.24 -8.33 -10.91
C ALA A 281 -15.74 -8.36 -11.21
N SER A 282 -16.29 -9.58 -11.31
CA SER A 282 -17.71 -9.75 -11.58
C SER A 282 -18.58 -9.33 -10.39
N ILE A 283 -19.85 -8.97 -10.64
CA ILE A 283 -20.79 -8.53 -9.60
C ILE A 283 -21.02 -9.61 -8.52
N GLN A 284 -20.79 -10.87 -8.85
CA GLN A 284 -20.90 -11.99 -7.89
C GLN A 284 -19.87 -11.89 -6.78
N GLU A 285 -18.72 -11.23 -7.03
CA GLU A 285 -17.66 -11.02 -6.03
C GLU A 285 -18.00 -9.90 -5.02
N GLN A 286 -19.16 -9.24 -5.16
CA GLN A 286 -19.69 -8.28 -4.20
C GLN A 286 -18.74 -7.09 -3.90
N GLY A 287 -18.01 -6.63 -4.93
CA GLY A 287 -17.03 -5.54 -4.82
C GLY A 287 -15.67 -5.96 -4.27
N LEU A 288 -15.43 -7.26 -4.13
CA LEU A 288 -14.10 -7.82 -3.85
C LEU A 288 -13.44 -8.22 -5.17
N GLY A 289 -12.12 -8.07 -5.23
CA GLY A 289 -11.30 -8.51 -6.35
C GLY A 289 -10.27 -9.57 -5.95
N TRP A 290 -9.35 -9.86 -6.86
CA TRP A 290 -8.19 -10.74 -6.66
C TRP A 290 -8.56 -12.11 -6.09
N ARG A 291 -9.68 -12.66 -6.56
CA ARG A 291 -10.01 -14.06 -6.26
C ARG A 291 -8.87 -14.93 -6.76
N ASN A 292 -8.34 -15.75 -5.87
CA ASN A 292 -7.23 -16.62 -6.19
C ASN A 292 -7.71 -18.08 -6.27
N ASP A 293 -7.48 -18.72 -7.41
CA ASP A 293 -7.84 -20.12 -7.64
C ASP A 293 -6.71 -21.10 -7.23
N PHE A 294 -5.61 -20.60 -6.65
CA PHE A 294 -4.57 -21.44 -6.05
C PHE A 294 -5.03 -21.97 -4.68
N GLY A 295 -5.17 -23.27 -4.55
CA GLY A 295 -5.59 -23.91 -3.29
C GLY A 295 -6.92 -23.37 -2.76
N THR A 296 -6.89 -22.77 -1.56
CA THR A 296 -8.08 -22.12 -0.96
C THR A 296 -8.21 -20.65 -1.34
N GLY A 297 -7.20 -20.08 -2.00
CA GLY A 297 -7.14 -18.67 -2.37
C GLY A 297 -6.90 -17.70 -1.21
N LYS A 298 -6.71 -18.21 0.01
CA LYS A 298 -6.53 -17.45 1.24
C LYS A 298 -5.61 -18.15 2.24
N GLY A 299 -5.20 -17.48 3.29
CA GLY A 299 -4.25 -18.01 4.27
C GLY A 299 -2.94 -18.42 3.59
N VAL A 300 -2.51 -19.65 3.80
CA VAL A 300 -1.28 -20.23 3.20
C VAL A 300 -1.25 -20.21 1.67
N HIS A 301 -2.38 -20.02 1.02
CA HIS A 301 -2.51 -19.99 -0.44
C HIS A 301 -2.67 -18.58 -1.01
N THR A 302 -2.41 -17.52 -0.21
CA THR A 302 -2.53 -16.13 -0.66
C THR A 302 -1.38 -15.78 -1.61
N THR A 303 -1.71 -15.02 -2.66
CA THR A 303 -0.72 -14.39 -3.56
C THR A 303 -1.06 -12.90 -3.69
N THR A 304 -0.06 -12.02 -3.52
CA THR A 304 -0.16 -10.58 -3.73
C THR A 304 1.05 -10.05 -4.50
N SER A 305 2.16 -9.76 -3.82
CA SER A 305 3.39 -9.21 -4.44
C SER A 305 4.20 -10.24 -5.22
N GLY A 306 3.94 -11.51 -5.00
CA GLY A 306 4.73 -12.60 -5.57
C GLY A 306 5.96 -13.01 -4.73
N LEU A 307 6.49 -12.15 -3.86
CA LEU A 307 7.47 -12.55 -2.86
C LEU A 307 6.78 -13.36 -1.75
N GLU A 308 7.49 -14.30 -1.12
CA GLU A 308 6.94 -15.17 -0.08
C GLU A 308 7.82 -15.20 1.15
N GLY A 309 7.22 -14.96 2.33
CA GLY A 309 7.89 -15.07 3.61
C GLY A 309 7.86 -13.80 4.45
N ALA A 310 8.40 -13.87 5.66
CA ALA A 310 8.54 -12.74 6.56
C ALA A 310 10.01 -12.35 6.76
N TRP A 311 10.21 -11.12 7.15
CA TRP A 311 11.55 -10.54 7.35
C TRP A 311 12.16 -10.89 8.70
N THR A 312 11.31 -11.14 9.71
CA THR A 312 11.73 -11.23 11.12
C THR A 312 11.18 -12.49 11.80
N PRO A 313 11.84 -12.96 12.86
CA PRO A 313 11.33 -14.05 13.69
C PRO A 313 10.03 -13.72 14.44
N ASN A 314 9.70 -12.44 14.61
CA ASN A 314 8.55 -11.98 15.37
C ASN A 314 7.63 -11.06 14.54
N PRO A 315 6.92 -11.57 13.50
CA PRO A 315 6.22 -10.74 12.53
C PRO A 315 5.04 -9.91 13.09
N ILE A 316 4.63 -10.13 14.32
CA ILE A 316 3.54 -9.40 15.00
C ILE A 316 4.04 -8.65 16.25
N LYS A 317 5.32 -8.30 16.27
CA LYS A 317 5.91 -7.59 17.40
C LYS A 317 6.89 -6.53 16.94
N TRP A 318 6.83 -5.35 17.55
CA TRP A 318 7.84 -4.32 17.38
C TRP A 318 9.13 -4.71 18.13
N ASP A 319 10.18 -4.96 17.39
CA ASP A 319 11.53 -5.21 17.89
C ASP A 319 12.58 -4.89 16.81
N ASN A 320 13.85 -5.15 17.10
CA ASN A 320 14.94 -4.87 16.17
C ASN A 320 15.19 -5.99 15.15
N GLY A 321 14.29 -6.97 15.08
CA GLY A 321 14.46 -8.20 14.29
C GLY A 321 14.75 -7.96 12.81
N TYR A 322 14.22 -6.88 12.21
CA TYR A 322 14.52 -6.54 10.83
C TYR A 322 16.01 -6.30 10.60
N PHE A 323 16.63 -5.44 11.41
CA PHE A 323 18.05 -5.15 11.27
C PHE A 323 18.94 -6.30 11.77
N ASP A 324 18.51 -7.06 12.79
CA ASP A 324 19.20 -8.26 13.23
C ASP A 324 19.33 -9.29 12.10
N MET A 325 18.25 -9.48 11.30
CA MET A 325 18.29 -10.35 10.14
C MET A 325 19.10 -9.73 8.99
N LEU A 326 18.85 -8.45 8.66
CA LEU A 326 19.52 -7.77 7.54
C LEU A 326 21.04 -7.80 7.68
N PHE A 327 21.58 -7.58 8.88
CA PHE A 327 23.01 -7.53 9.15
C PHE A 327 23.62 -8.83 9.69
N GLY A 328 22.79 -9.72 10.25
CA GLY A 328 23.25 -10.95 10.87
C GLY A 328 23.65 -12.04 9.88
N TYR A 329 23.20 -11.92 8.64
CA TYR A 329 23.40 -12.95 7.60
C TYR A 329 23.97 -12.39 6.32
N GLU A 330 24.63 -13.27 5.54
CA GLU A 330 24.86 -13.05 4.13
C GLU A 330 23.68 -13.62 3.34
N TRP A 331 23.35 -12.97 2.22
CA TRP A 331 22.12 -13.20 1.47
C TRP A 331 22.43 -13.69 0.05
N GLU A 332 21.69 -14.66 -0.42
CA GLU A 332 21.71 -15.14 -1.79
C GLU A 332 20.34 -15.03 -2.45
N LEU A 333 20.37 -14.88 -3.78
CA LEU A 333 19.17 -14.70 -4.58
C LEU A 333 18.48 -16.04 -4.86
N ILE A 334 17.18 -16.08 -4.60
CA ILE A 334 16.33 -17.23 -4.92
C ILE A 334 15.05 -16.78 -5.63
N LYS A 335 14.22 -17.72 -6.00
CA LYS A 335 12.85 -17.47 -6.46
C LYS A 335 11.83 -17.98 -5.46
N SER A 336 10.78 -17.19 -5.24
CA SER A 336 9.60 -17.58 -4.50
C SER A 336 8.79 -18.67 -5.23
N PRO A 337 7.80 -19.30 -4.59
CA PRO A 337 6.87 -20.20 -5.27
C PRO A 337 6.10 -19.55 -6.43
N ALA A 338 5.82 -18.23 -6.35
CA ALA A 338 5.21 -17.45 -7.41
C ALA A 338 6.18 -17.10 -8.55
N GLY A 339 7.48 -17.37 -8.40
CA GLY A 339 8.53 -17.12 -9.39
C GLY A 339 9.21 -15.76 -9.27
N ALA A 340 8.85 -14.93 -8.29
CA ALA A 340 9.47 -13.63 -8.03
C ALA A 340 10.87 -13.78 -7.41
N TYR A 341 11.78 -12.85 -7.71
CA TYR A 341 13.10 -12.80 -7.10
C TYR A 341 13.03 -12.27 -5.66
N GLN A 342 13.67 -13.00 -4.75
CA GLN A 342 13.84 -12.60 -3.34
C GLN A 342 15.16 -13.14 -2.80
N TRP A 343 15.55 -12.70 -1.62
CA TRP A 343 16.81 -13.07 -1.00
C TRP A 343 16.56 -13.93 0.24
N THR A 344 17.42 -14.93 0.42
CA THR A 344 17.43 -15.83 1.58
C THR A 344 18.81 -15.86 2.21
N PRO A 345 18.94 -16.14 3.54
CA PRO A 345 20.25 -16.33 4.15
C PRO A 345 21.02 -17.50 3.53
N THR A 346 22.33 -17.34 3.34
CA THR A 346 23.23 -18.43 2.90
C THR A 346 23.50 -19.44 4.01
N ASP A 347 23.30 -19.02 5.28
CA ASP A 347 23.52 -19.86 6.45
C ASP A 347 22.29 -20.77 6.69
N ALA A 348 22.49 -22.08 6.56
CA ALA A 348 21.45 -23.08 6.78
C ALA A 348 20.86 -23.05 8.21
N SER A 349 21.59 -22.51 9.20
CA SER A 349 21.07 -22.36 10.56
C SER A 349 19.93 -21.36 10.68
N ALA A 350 19.75 -20.50 9.67
CA ALA A 350 18.64 -19.56 9.58
C ALA A 350 17.33 -20.19 9.07
N GLY A 351 17.34 -21.47 8.67
CA GLY A 351 16.21 -22.15 8.02
C GLY A 351 14.93 -22.22 8.85
N ASP A 352 15.04 -22.19 10.17
CA ASP A 352 13.94 -22.38 11.11
C ASP A 352 13.71 -21.17 12.04
N LEU A 353 14.05 -19.96 11.60
CA LEU A 353 13.94 -18.76 12.47
C LEU A 353 12.54 -18.17 12.50
N VAL A 354 11.84 -18.17 11.38
CA VAL A 354 10.56 -17.50 11.21
C VAL A 354 9.41 -18.49 11.36
N PRO A 355 8.39 -18.22 12.19
CA PRO A 355 7.22 -19.10 12.29
C PRO A 355 6.44 -19.09 10.96
N ASP A 356 5.76 -20.21 10.64
CA ASP A 356 4.73 -20.17 9.60
C ASP A 356 3.52 -19.36 10.07
N ALA A 357 2.84 -18.72 9.12
CA ALA A 357 1.73 -17.83 9.43
C ALA A 357 0.45 -18.56 9.88
N HIS A 358 0.29 -19.84 9.52
CA HIS A 358 -0.93 -20.61 9.71
C HIS A 358 -0.70 -22.00 10.28
N ASP A 359 0.54 -22.49 10.35
CA ASP A 359 0.91 -23.78 10.94
C ASP A 359 1.97 -23.60 12.03
N PRO A 360 1.62 -23.77 13.31
CA PRO A 360 2.55 -23.56 14.42
C PRO A 360 3.73 -24.52 14.47
N GLU A 361 3.66 -25.66 13.76
CA GLU A 361 4.72 -26.66 13.71
C GLU A 361 5.77 -26.39 12.61
N LEU A 362 5.44 -25.49 11.67
CA LEU A 362 6.33 -25.13 10.57
C LEU A 362 7.12 -23.87 10.87
N ARG A 363 8.34 -23.84 10.36
CA ARG A 363 9.21 -22.66 10.42
C ARG A 363 9.95 -22.51 9.10
N HIS A 364 10.40 -21.29 8.84
CA HIS A 364 11.02 -20.88 7.59
C HIS A 364 12.27 -20.04 7.84
N ALA A 365 13.10 -19.89 6.79
CA ALA A 365 14.11 -18.85 6.76
C ALA A 365 13.46 -17.47 6.64
N PRO A 366 14.08 -16.41 7.19
CA PRO A 366 13.69 -15.05 6.88
C PRO A 366 13.96 -14.75 5.39
N MET A 367 13.23 -13.79 4.85
CA MET A 367 13.44 -13.31 3.48
C MET A 367 13.75 -11.82 3.46
N MET A 368 14.41 -11.36 2.39
CA MET A 368 14.56 -9.95 2.07
C MET A 368 14.16 -9.70 0.62
N ALA A 369 13.51 -8.58 0.36
CA ALA A 369 13.35 -8.05 -0.99
C ALA A 369 14.65 -7.41 -1.49
N THR A 370 14.79 -7.19 -2.79
CA THR A 370 15.94 -6.44 -3.32
C THR A 370 16.01 -5.02 -2.75
N THR A 371 14.86 -4.43 -2.45
CA THR A 371 14.74 -3.15 -1.77
C THR A 371 15.26 -3.16 -0.33
N ASP A 372 15.17 -4.28 0.38
CA ASP A 372 15.76 -4.43 1.71
C ASP A 372 17.28 -4.53 1.65
N ILE A 373 17.79 -5.29 0.69
CA ILE A 373 19.23 -5.39 0.48
C ILE A 373 19.83 -4.03 0.13
N ALA A 374 19.07 -3.14 -0.53
CA ALA A 374 19.47 -1.76 -0.76
C ALA A 374 19.77 -1.00 0.54
N MET A 375 19.04 -1.28 1.64
CA MET A 375 19.26 -0.64 2.95
C MET A 375 20.64 -0.95 3.57
N ARG A 376 21.26 -2.07 3.17
CA ARG A 376 22.64 -2.42 3.60
C ARG A 376 23.70 -2.17 2.53
N THR A 377 23.31 -1.84 1.29
CA THR A 377 24.24 -1.74 0.15
C THR A 377 24.51 -0.30 -0.26
N ASP A 378 23.49 0.56 -0.29
CA ASP A 378 23.67 2.00 -0.56
C ASP A 378 24.39 2.66 0.63
N PRO A 379 25.47 3.42 0.41
CA PRO A 379 26.28 3.97 1.49
C PRO A 379 25.51 4.87 2.47
N SER A 380 24.57 5.69 1.97
CA SER A 380 23.77 6.59 2.82
C SER A 380 22.77 5.78 3.66
N TYR A 381 22.05 4.85 3.02
CA TYR A 381 21.11 3.97 3.73
C TYR A 381 21.81 3.05 4.74
N LEU A 382 22.99 2.54 4.40
CA LEU A 382 23.78 1.70 5.31
C LEU A 382 24.18 2.42 6.59
N GLU A 383 24.62 3.69 6.49
CA GLU A 383 24.98 4.51 7.65
C GLU A 383 23.77 4.67 8.58
N ILE A 384 22.62 5.03 8.02
CA ILE A 384 21.38 5.20 8.77
C ILE A 384 20.90 3.87 9.37
N SER A 385 20.89 2.80 8.58
CA SER A 385 20.45 1.47 9.02
C SER A 385 21.30 0.92 10.18
N ARG A 386 22.61 1.12 10.15
CA ARG A 386 23.50 0.74 11.26
C ARG A 386 23.22 1.54 12.52
N ARG A 387 23.04 2.85 12.39
CA ARG A 387 22.69 3.72 13.52
C ARG A 387 21.36 3.29 14.17
N PHE A 388 20.37 2.97 13.37
CA PHE A 388 19.08 2.48 13.85
C PHE A 388 19.16 1.08 14.47
N HIS A 389 19.99 0.20 13.91
CA HIS A 389 20.25 -1.11 14.49
C HIS A 389 20.89 -1.00 15.88
N GLU A 390 21.84 -0.08 16.06
CA GLU A 390 22.53 0.16 17.33
C GLU A 390 21.68 0.92 18.35
N ASN A 391 20.63 1.64 17.88
CA ASN A 391 19.79 2.49 18.73
C ASN A 391 18.29 2.36 18.38
N MET A 392 17.65 1.39 19.01
CA MET A 392 16.23 1.06 18.81
C MET A 392 15.28 2.22 19.16
N ASP A 393 15.62 3.06 20.14
CA ASP A 393 14.81 4.20 20.55
C ASP A 393 14.84 5.31 19.47
N GLU A 394 15.99 5.54 18.86
CA GLU A 394 16.14 6.46 17.73
C GLU A 394 15.39 5.96 16.50
N PHE A 395 15.47 4.66 16.20
CA PHE A 395 14.70 4.02 15.14
C PHE A 395 13.19 4.18 15.36
N ALA A 396 12.72 3.92 16.57
CA ALA A 396 11.31 4.06 16.91
C ALA A 396 10.82 5.51 16.76
N ASP A 397 11.60 6.50 17.22
CA ASP A 397 11.25 7.91 17.05
C ASP A 397 11.23 8.32 15.56
N ALA A 398 12.24 7.92 14.79
CA ALA A 398 12.30 8.20 13.35
C ALA A 398 11.12 7.57 12.59
N PHE A 399 10.77 6.31 12.90
CA PHE A 399 9.63 5.64 12.29
C PHE A 399 8.30 6.31 12.66
N ALA A 400 8.11 6.69 13.93
CA ALA A 400 6.90 7.40 14.36
C ALA A 400 6.76 8.78 13.68
N ARG A 401 7.88 9.51 13.49
CA ARG A 401 7.90 10.80 12.76
C ARG A 401 7.55 10.60 11.29
N ALA A 402 8.21 9.66 10.63
CA ALA A 402 7.99 9.39 9.22
C ALA A 402 6.53 8.99 8.94
N LEU A 403 5.93 8.15 9.78
CA LEU A 403 4.51 7.82 9.70
C LEU A 403 3.60 9.02 9.96
N SER A 404 3.96 9.90 10.90
CA SER A 404 3.18 11.10 11.20
C SER A 404 3.12 12.07 10.03
N LEU A 405 4.23 12.22 9.28
CA LEU A 405 4.27 13.07 8.09
C LEU A 405 3.30 12.63 7.00
N ILE A 406 3.05 11.33 6.89
CA ILE A 406 2.16 10.79 5.86
C ILE A 406 0.69 10.90 6.27
N HIS A 407 0.42 10.90 7.56
CA HIS A 407 -0.94 10.95 8.10
C HIS A 407 -1.47 12.39 8.25
N ILE A 408 -0.63 13.38 8.05
CA ILE A 408 -1.01 14.80 8.02
C ILE A 408 -1.41 15.20 6.61
#